data_5488989e2c4d28a09c425be79b516857
#
_entry.id   5488989e2c4d28a09c425be79b516857
#
_cell.length_a   1.000
_cell.length_b   1.000
_cell.length_c   1.000
_cell.angle_alpha   90.00
_cell.angle_beta   90.00
_cell.angle_gamma   90.00
#
_symmetry.space_group_name_H-M   'P 1'
#
loop_
_entity.id
_entity.type
_entity.pdbx_description
1 polymer ?
#
loop_
_entity_poly.entity_id
_entity_poly.type
_entity_poly.pdbx_seq_one_letter_code
_entity_poly.pdbx_strand_id
1 'polypeptide(L)'
;MEFLDIFNEGKQYRKEFYSLYQEAFPEAEKKPEALMEALTAQGKMEMLAIAEEERFIGLVINMLAKKAALLDYFAISPDIRSGGYGGRAIQKLLERFQGQKYIFEIEMQDETAPNAEDRRRRKKFYLRNGLKETGILANVYQTDFELLTPDGELTYEEYTDTLRAVLGEEGVRVLAPSLIREK
;
A
#
# COMPACT_ATOMS: atom_id res chain seq x y z
N MET A 1 19.29 -1.79 3.48
CA MET A 1 17.91 -1.24 3.33
C MET A 1 17.18 -1.39 4.64
N GLU A 2 16.62 -0.30 5.14
CA GLU A 2 15.90 -0.19 6.41
C GLU A 2 14.56 0.50 6.20
N PHE A 3 13.59 0.22 7.08
CA PHE A 3 12.32 0.93 7.17
C PHE A 3 12.33 1.74 8.45
N LEU A 4 12.33 3.06 8.34
CA LEU A 4 12.51 3.99 9.44
C LEU A 4 11.24 4.83 9.61
N ASP A 5 10.64 4.78 10.79
CA ASP A 5 9.47 5.57 11.13
C ASP A 5 9.81 7.08 11.04
N ILE A 6 9.08 7.81 10.20
CA ILE A 6 9.34 9.25 9.96
C ILE A 6 9.04 10.16 11.16
N PHE A 7 8.46 9.64 12.23
CA PHE A 7 8.24 10.34 13.49
C PHE A 7 9.30 10.01 14.55
N ASN A 8 10.11 8.96 14.32
CA ASN A 8 11.12 8.44 15.21
C ASN A 8 12.50 8.38 14.54
N GLU A 9 12.95 7.20 14.12
CA GLU A 9 14.30 6.98 13.59
C GLU A 9 14.51 7.62 12.21
N GLY A 10 13.45 7.82 11.46
CA GLY A 10 13.45 8.38 10.10
C GLY A 10 13.16 9.87 9.99
N LYS A 11 13.20 10.63 11.10
CA LYS A 11 12.85 12.07 11.12
C LYS A 11 13.59 12.92 10.09
N GLN A 12 14.85 12.58 9.81
CA GLN A 12 15.66 13.25 8.80
C GLN A 12 15.09 13.14 7.39
N TYR A 13 14.31 12.09 7.11
CA TYR A 13 13.72 11.83 5.78
C TYR A 13 12.28 12.34 5.64
N ARG A 14 11.72 12.98 6.68
CA ARG A 14 10.30 13.40 6.69
C ARG A 14 9.96 14.34 5.53
N LYS A 15 10.88 15.22 5.16
CA LYS A 15 10.69 16.16 4.04
C LYS A 15 10.64 15.43 2.70
N GLU A 16 11.61 14.56 2.43
CA GLU A 16 11.68 13.75 1.21
C GLU A 16 10.48 12.79 1.12
N PHE A 17 10.07 12.23 2.25
CA PHE A 17 8.90 11.35 2.35
C PHE A 17 7.64 12.07 1.86
N TYR A 18 7.30 13.22 2.42
CA TYR A 18 6.11 13.97 1.99
C TYR A 18 6.25 14.52 0.58
N SER A 19 7.43 14.96 0.16
CA SER A 19 7.66 15.37 -1.23
C SER A 19 7.36 14.25 -2.20
N LEU A 20 7.90 13.05 -1.93
CA LEU A 20 7.63 11.87 -2.78
C LEU A 20 6.15 11.45 -2.73
N TYR A 21 5.51 11.53 -1.55
CA TYR A 21 4.08 11.23 -1.42
C TYR A 21 3.23 12.15 -2.31
N GLN A 22 3.50 13.46 -2.28
CA GLN A 22 2.77 14.42 -3.10
C GLN A 22 3.01 14.21 -4.60
N GLU A 23 4.21 13.82 -4.99
CA GLU A 23 4.60 13.65 -6.40
C GLU A 23 4.12 12.30 -6.99
N ALA A 24 4.20 11.22 -6.21
CA ALA A 24 4.03 9.86 -6.71
C ALA A 24 2.56 9.43 -6.87
N PHE A 25 1.63 10.09 -6.18
CA PHE A 25 0.22 9.68 -6.16
C PHE A 25 -0.71 10.79 -6.67
N PRO A 26 -1.77 10.44 -7.45
CA PRO A 26 -2.78 11.39 -7.89
C PRO A 26 -3.50 12.04 -6.71
N GLU A 27 -3.91 13.29 -6.84
CA GLU A 27 -4.63 14.03 -5.79
C GLU A 27 -5.90 13.31 -5.31
N ALA A 28 -6.64 12.70 -6.24
CA ALA A 28 -7.87 11.98 -5.94
C ALA A 28 -7.66 10.70 -5.11
N GLU A 29 -6.44 10.15 -5.09
CA GLU A 29 -6.10 8.93 -4.35
C GLU A 29 -5.42 9.22 -3.01
N LYS A 30 -5.00 10.47 -2.79
CA LYS A 30 -4.27 10.85 -1.59
C LYS A 30 -5.17 11.04 -0.38
N LYS A 31 -4.75 10.47 0.76
CA LYS A 31 -5.32 10.81 2.07
C LYS A 31 -4.72 12.11 2.60
N PRO A 32 -5.49 12.92 3.32
CA PRO A 32 -4.93 14.08 4.02
C PRO A 32 -3.81 13.67 4.99
N GLU A 33 -2.68 14.38 4.96
CA GLU A 33 -1.53 14.10 5.83
C GLU A 33 -1.93 14.08 7.31
N ALA A 34 -2.75 15.03 7.76
CA ALA A 34 -3.25 15.09 9.12
C ALA A 34 -4.03 13.83 9.54
N LEU A 35 -4.78 13.21 8.61
CA LEU A 35 -5.48 11.95 8.89
C LEU A 35 -4.48 10.80 9.07
N MET A 36 -3.49 10.70 8.18
CA MET A 36 -2.46 9.67 8.27
C MET A 36 -1.63 9.79 9.54
N GLU A 37 -1.24 11.01 9.92
CA GLU A 37 -0.54 11.29 11.19
C GLU A 37 -1.39 10.90 12.41
N ALA A 38 -2.68 11.23 12.40
CA ALA A 38 -3.59 10.86 13.48
C ALA A 38 -3.77 9.34 13.62
N LEU A 39 -3.87 8.61 12.49
CA LEU A 39 -3.93 7.14 12.49
C LEU A 39 -2.61 6.52 12.96
N THR A 40 -1.47 7.11 12.57
CA THR A 40 -0.15 6.68 13.03
C THR A 40 0.00 6.86 14.54
N ALA A 41 -0.43 7.99 15.09
CA ALA A 41 -0.43 8.23 16.53
C ALA A 41 -1.31 7.25 17.31
N GLN A 42 -2.33 6.66 16.66
CA GLN A 42 -3.20 5.62 17.22
C GLN A 42 -2.66 4.19 17.03
N GLY A 43 -1.51 4.02 16.38
CA GLY A 43 -0.97 2.71 16.03
C GLY A 43 -1.77 1.95 14.96
N LYS A 44 -2.61 2.66 14.20
CA LYS A 44 -3.44 2.11 13.13
C LYS A 44 -2.81 2.26 11.73
N MET A 45 -1.74 3.01 11.66
CA MET A 45 -0.97 3.23 10.44
C MET A 45 0.50 3.31 10.78
N GLU A 46 1.38 2.96 9.87
CA GLU A 46 2.80 3.25 9.93
C GLU A 46 3.23 3.99 8.67
N MET A 47 4.07 4.99 8.85
CA MET A 47 4.62 5.82 7.77
C MET A 47 6.14 5.68 7.81
N LEU A 48 6.70 4.92 6.88
CA LEU A 48 8.10 4.50 6.91
C LEU A 48 8.87 5.05 5.71
N ALA A 49 9.97 5.73 5.97
CA ALA A 49 10.99 5.98 4.97
C ALA A 49 11.75 4.68 4.68
N ILE A 50 11.93 4.38 3.41
CA ILE A 50 12.86 3.34 2.97
C ILE A 50 14.21 4.01 2.80
N ALA A 51 15.24 3.54 3.51
CA ALA A 51 16.58 4.09 3.45
C ALA A 51 17.64 3.00 3.24
N GLU A 52 18.76 3.36 2.63
CA GLU A 52 19.94 2.51 2.49
C GLU A 52 21.19 3.40 2.43
N GLU A 53 22.20 3.09 3.24
CA GLU A 53 23.46 3.86 3.30
C GLU A 53 23.22 5.37 3.51
N GLU A 54 22.35 5.69 4.49
CA GLU A 54 21.95 7.07 4.81
C GLU A 54 21.27 7.85 3.67
N ARG A 55 20.84 7.15 2.62
CA ARG A 55 20.12 7.71 1.49
C ARG A 55 18.65 7.37 1.55
N PHE A 56 17.78 8.35 1.30
CA PHE A 56 16.36 8.11 1.08
C PHE A 56 16.12 7.36 -0.22
N ILE A 57 15.42 6.23 -0.16
CA ILE A 57 15.14 5.34 -1.29
C ILE A 57 13.68 5.44 -1.72
N GLY A 58 12.77 5.69 -0.77
CA GLY A 58 11.36 5.70 -1.06
C GLY A 58 10.50 5.73 0.19
N LEU A 59 9.22 5.49 0.01
CA LEU A 59 8.25 5.47 1.10
C LEU A 59 7.40 4.21 1.07
N VAL A 60 6.92 3.83 2.24
CA VAL A 60 5.83 2.87 2.42
C VAL A 60 4.90 3.36 3.53
N ILE A 61 3.60 3.24 3.29
CA ILE A 61 2.55 3.50 4.28
C ILE A 61 1.69 2.26 4.36
N ASN A 62 1.55 1.71 5.55
CA ASN A 62 0.72 0.55 5.82
C ASN A 62 -0.41 0.92 6.77
N MET A 63 -1.61 0.46 6.48
CA MET A 63 -2.69 0.36 7.45
C MET A 63 -2.48 -0.88 8.31
N LEU A 64 -2.65 -0.76 9.62
CA LEU A 64 -2.39 -1.81 10.59
C LEU A 64 -3.66 -2.19 11.34
N ALA A 65 -4.14 -3.39 11.11
CA ALA A 65 -5.20 -4.03 11.90
C ALA A 65 -4.60 -5.18 12.72
N LYS A 66 -5.33 -5.65 13.74
CA LYS A 66 -4.83 -6.69 14.66
C LYS A 66 -4.42 -7.99 13.97
N LYS A 67 -5.10 -8.38 12.89
CA LYS A 67 -4.89 -9.66 12.19
C LYS A 67 -4.38 -9.50 10.77
N ALA A 68 -4.38 -8.28 10.25
CA ALA A 68 -4.01 -7.99 8.87
C ALA A 68 -3.33 -6.62 8.77
N ALA A 69 -2.53 -6.45 7.72
CA ALA A 69 -2.04 -5.17 7.28
C ALA A 69 -2.41 -4.95 5.81
N LEU A 70 -2.54 -3.71 5.40
CA LEU A 70 -2.80 -3.34 4.01
C LEU A 70 -1.74 -2.34 3.56
N LEU A 71 -1.07 -2.64 2.44
CA LEU A 71 -0.17 -1.69 1.80
C LEU A 71 -0.99 -0.59 1.13
N ASP A 72 -1.02 0.58 1.75
CA ASP A 72 -1.82 1.73 1.30
C ASP A 72 -1.05 2.55 0.25
N TYR A 73 0.22 2.85 0.50
CA TYR A 73 1.08 3.57 -0.42
C TYR A 73 2.48 2.97 -0.47
N PHE A 74 3.04 2.87 -1.68
CA PHE A 74 4.40 2.42 -1.91
C PHE A 74 5.01 3.13 -3.11
N ALA A 75 6.12 3.81 -2.90
CA ALA A 75 6.84 4.49 -3.97
C ALA A 75 8.35 4.43 -3.76
N ILE A 76 9.08 4.22 -4.86
CA ILE A 76 10.54 4.38 -4.93
C ILE A 76 10.84 5.71 -5.62
N SER A 77 11.78 6.46 -5.06
CA SER A 77 12.22 7.74 -5.63
C SER A 77 12.55 7.62 -7.11
N PRO A 78 12.06 8.53 -7.96
CA PRO A 78 12.32 8.49 -9.40
C PRO A 78 13.80 8.41 -9.77
N ASP A 79 14.65 9.10 -9.00
CA ASP A 79 16.10 9.24 -9.28
C ASP A 79 16.88 7.94 -9.14
N ILE A 80 16.28 6.92 -8.51
CA ILE A 80 16.96 5.65 -8.22
C ILE A 80 16.19 4.42 -8.72
N ARG A 81 15.18 4.62 -9.55
CA ARG A 81 14.47 3.52 -10.22
C ARG A 81 15.47 2.69 -11.04
N SER A 82 15.14 1.44 -11.28
CA SER A 82 15.96 0.43 -12.00
C SER A 82 17.08 -0.23 -11.18
N GLY A 83 17.32 0.17 -9.92
CA GLY A 83 18.29 -0.47 -9.01
C GLY A 83 17.77 -1.71 -8.26
N GLY A 84 16.58 -2.24 -8.61
CA GLY A 84 15.99 -3.39 -7.90
C GLY A 84 15.45 -3.07 -6.49
N TYR A 85 15.50 -1.80 -6.08
CA TYR A 85 15.08 -1.36 -4.75
C TYR A 85 13.63 -1.74 -4.41
N GLY A 86 12.71 -1.54 -5.36
CA GLY A 86 11.30 -1.89 -5.15
C GLY A 86 11.09 -3.37 -4.84
N GLY A 87 11.73 -4.26 -5.58
CA GLY A 87 11.64 -5.71 -5.31
C GLY A 87 12.23 -6.07 -3.94
N ARG A 88 13.40 -5.54 -3.58
CA ARG A 88 14.02 -5.77 -2.26
C ARG A 88 13.15 -5.24 -1.12
N ALA A 89 12.51 -4.08 -1.31
CA ALA A 89 11.60 -3.52 -0.33
C ALA A 89 10.36 -4.40 -0.13
N ILE A 90 9.73 -4.88 -1.21
CA ILE A 90 8.58 -5.80 -1.11
C ILE A 90 8.98 -7.09 -0.38
N GLN A 91 10.13 -7.73 -0.69
CA GLN A 91 10.58 -8.93 0.03
C GLN A 91 10.70 -8.67 1.54
N LYS A 92 11.32 -7.57 1.94
CA LYS A 92 11.45 -7.20 3.35
C LYS A 92 10.09 -6.90 4.02
N LEU A 93 9.13 -6.33 3.29
CA LEU A 93 7.77 -6.13 3.81
C LEU A 93 7.06 -7.48 3.98
N LEU A 94 7.20 -8.41 3.04
CA LEU A 94 6.64 -9.75 3.18
C LEU A 94 7.23 -10.51 4.39
N GLU A 95 8.53 -10.37 4.64
CA GLU A 95 9.19 -10.91 5.84
C GLU A 95 8.64 -10.25 7.11
N ARG A 96 8.49 -8.91 7.12
CA ARG A 96 7.98 -8.14 8.26
C ARG A 96 6.57 -8.54 8.68
N PHE A 97 5.71 -8.82 7.70
CA PHE A 97 4.31 -9.22 7.93
C PHE A 97 4.09 -10.74 7.84
N GLN A 98 5.16 -11.53 7.91
CA GLN A 98 5.04 -12.99 7.91
C GLN A 98 4.15 -13.47 9.07
N GLY A 99 3.18 -14.33 8.75
CA GLY A 99 2.21 -14.83 9.72
C GLY A 99 0.98 -13.94 9.94
N GLN A 100 0.88 -12.83 9.22
CA GLN A 100 -0.31 -11.98 9.15
C GLN A 100 -0.82 -11.93 7.72
N LYS A 101 -2.11 -11.63 7.52
CA LYS A 101 -2.62 -11.26 6.20
C LYS A 101 -1.98 -9.93 5.80
N TYR A 102 -1.32 -9.90 4.64
CA TYR A 102 -0.80 -8.66 4.08
C TYR A 102 -1.44 -8.42 2.73
N ILE A 103 -2.29 -7.40 2.66
CA ILE A 103 -3.19 -7.13 1.53
C ILE A 103 -2.59 -6.03 0.67
N PHE A 104 -2.66 -6.21 -0.65
CA PHE A 104 -2.24 -5.24 -1.65
C PHE A 104 -3.42 -4.93 -2.55
N GLU A 105 -3.70 -3.66 -2.75
CA GLU A 105 -4.65 -3.15 -3.73
C GLU A 105 -3.90 -2.75 -4.99
N ILE A 106 -4.30 -3.28 -6.12
CA ILE A 106 -3.83 -2.83 -7.42
C ILE A 106 -5.01 -2.48 -8.30
N GLU A 107 -4.91 -1.43 -9.09
CA GLU A 107 -5.97 -1.08 -10.05
C GLU A 107 -6.29 -2.29 -10.94
N MET A 108 -7.58 -2.58 -11.07
CA MET A 108 -8.06 -3.67 -11.93
C MET A 108 -7.54 -3.50 -13.36
N GLN A 109 -7.18 -4.61 -13.99
CA GLN A 109 -6.70 -4.60 -15.37
C GLN A 109 -7.83 -4.17 -16.32
N ASP A 110 -7.59 -3.12 -17.08
CA ASP A 110 -8.49 -2.56 -18.08
C ASP A 110 -7.66 -2.11 -19.29
N GLU A 111 -7.79 -2.84 -20.40
CA GLU A 111 -7.05 -2.57 -21.62
C GLU A 111 -7.46 -1.25 -22.29
N THR A 112 -8.59 -0.67 -21.90
CA THR A 112 -9.09 0.62 -22.42
C THR A 112 -8.65 1.82 -21.58
N ALA A 113 -8.08 1.55 -20.38
CA ALA A 113 -7.64 2.62 -19.49
C ALA A 113 -6.43 3.36 -20.07
N PRO A 114 -6.34 4.70 -19.91
CA PRO A 114 -5.19 5.47 -20.39
C PRO A 114 -3.84 4.99 -19.81
N ASN A 115 -3.86 4.37 -18.63
CA ASN A 115 -2.71 3.82 -17.93
C ASN A 115 -2.62 2.27 -17.96
N ALA A 116 -3.26 1.62 -18.94
CA ALA A 116 -3.31 0.16 -19.04
C ALA A 116 -1.93 -0.51 -18.97
N GLU A 117 -0.91 0.07 -19.62
CA GLU A 117 0.45 -0.46 -19.58
C GLU A 117 1.08 -0.38 -18.19
N ASP A 118 0.85 0.72 -17.47
CA ASP A 118 1.33 0.90 -16.09
C ASP A 118 0.65 -0.08 -15.13
N ARG A 119 -0.66 -0.32 -15.29
CA ARG A 119 -1.40 -1.34 -14.53
C ARG A 119 -0.81 -2.73 -14.76
N ARG A 120 -0.57 -3.12 -16.01
CA ARG A 120 0.07 -4.41 -16.36
C ARG A 120 1.47 -4.54 -15.77
N ARG A 121 2.28 -3.47 -15.85
CA ARG A 121 3.64 -3.43 -15.31
C ARG A 121 3.62 -3.58 -13.78
N ARG A 122 2.70 -2.89 -13.10
CA ARG A 122 2.51 -2.95 -11.65
C ARG A 122 2.09 -4.35 -11.20
N LYS A 123 1.08 -4.94 -11.85
CA LYS A 123 0.65 -6.32 -11.56
C LYS A 123 1.79 -7.32 -11.73
N LYS A 124 2.50 -7.28 -12.87
CA LYS A 124 3.67 -8.14 -13.11
C LYS A 124 4.76 -7.94 -12.05
N PHE A 125 4.96 -6.71 -11.59
CA PHE A 125 5.92 -6.40 -10.55
C PHE A 125 5.54 -7.10 -9.23
N TYR A 126 4.30 -7.02 -8.78
CA TYR A 126 3.88 -7.65 -7.53
C TYR A 126 3.90 -9.19 -7.63
N LEU A 127 3.38 -9.77 -8.72
CA LEU A 127 3.38 -11.23 -8.90
C LEU A 127 4.79 -11.82 -8.91
N ARG A 128 5.74 -11.21 -9.61
CA ARG A 128 7.14 -11.68 -9.62
C ARG A 128 7.85 -11.51 -8.28
N ASN A 129 7.34 -10.67 -7.39
CA ASN A 129 7.84 -10.46 -6.04
C ASN A 129 7.07 -11.28 -4.97
N GLY A 130 6.33 -12.32 -5.37
CA GLY A 130 5.78 -13.31 -4.46
C GLY A 130 4.32 -13.07 -4.04
N LEU A 131 3.65 -12.04 -4.57
CA LEU A 131 2.21 -11.85 -4.37
C LEU A 131 1.44 -12.78 -5.30
N LYS A 132 0.24 -13.15 -4.88
CA LYS A 132 -0.69 -13.99 -5.63
C LYS A 132 -2.07 -13.33 -5.72
N GLU A 133 -2.77 -13.63 -6.80
CA GLU A 133 -4.14 -13.18 -7.01
C GLU A 133 -5.08 -13.92 -6.06
N THR A 134 -5.91 -13.18 -5.34
CA THR A 134 -6.94 -13.76 -4.45
C THR A 134 -8.20 -14.13 -5.22
N GLY A 135 -8.41 -13.50 -6.37
CA GLY A 135 -9.64 -13.60 -7.15
C GLY A 135 -10.73 -12.62 -6.73
N ILE A 136 -10.46 -11.79 -5.71
CA ILE A 136 -11.38 -10.73 -5.27
C ILE A 136 -11.16 -9.48 -6.10
N LEU A 137 -12.24 -8.97 -6.67
CA LEU A 137 -12.33 -7.64 -7.26
C LEU A 137 -13.28 -6.79 -6.42
N ALA A 138 -12.85 -5.61 -6.02
CA ALA A 138 -13.61 -4.70 -5.20
C ALA A 138 -13.56 -3.27 -5.75
N ASN A 139 -14.67 -2.53 -5.68
CA ASN A 139 -14.67 -1.10 -5.90
C ASN A 139 -14.48 -0.39 -4.57
N VAL A 140 -13.57 0.57 -4.53
CA VAL A 140 -13.31 1.40 -3.36
C VAL A 140 -13.14 2.84 -3.83
N TYR A 141 -13.94 3.74 -3.29
CA TYR A 141 -13.90 5.16 -3.64
C TYR A 141 -13.90 5.40 -5.17
N GLN A 142 -14.84 4.71 -5.88
CA GLN A 142 -15.03 4.77 -7.34
C GLN A 142 -13.85 4.18 -8.17
N THR A 143 -12.90 3.52 -7.55
CA THR A 143 -11.80 2.83 -8.24
C THR A 143 -11.96 1.33 -8.08
N ASP A 144 -11.83 0.60 -9.19
CA ASP A 144 -11.88 -0.86 -9.20
C ASP A 144 -10.49 -1.43 -8.92
N PHE A 145 -10.39 -2.24 -7.88
CA PHE A 145 -9.16 -2.89 -7.44
C PHE A 145 -9.23 -4.41 -7.57
N GLU A 146 -8.10 -4.98 -7.87
CA GLU A 146 -7.79 -6.39 -7.69
C GLU A 146 -6.95 -6.55 -6.42
N LEU A 147 -7.33 -7.51 -5.56
CA LEU A 147 -6.66 -7.74 -4.29
C LEU A 147 -5.64 -8.88 -4.42
N LEU A 148 -4.43 -8.64 -3.91
CA LEU A 148 -3.35 -9.61 -3.88
C LEU A 148 -2.93 -9.85 -2.42
N THR A 149 -2.45 -11.07 -2.15
CA THR A 149 -1.81 -11.45 -0.88
C THR A 149 -0.62 -12.37 -1.15
N PRO A 150 0.27 -12.60 -0.18
CA PRO A 150 1.40 -13.53 -0.36
C PRO A 150 0.98 -14.99 -0.56
N ASP A 151 -0.12 -15.42 0.05
CA ASP A 151 -0.65 -16.80 -0.05
C ASP A 151 -1.74 -16.95 -1.13
N GLY A 152 -2.32 -15.86 -1.59
CA GLY A 152 -3.46 -15.85 -2.52
C GLY A 152 -4.80 -16.10 -1.82
N GLU A 153 -4.83 -16.10 -0.50
CA GLU A 153 -6.02 -16.35 0.30
C GLU A 153 -6.51 -15.06 0.95
N LEU A 154 -7.75 -14.71 0.72
CA LEU A 154 -8.43 -13.57 1.31
C LEU A 154 -9.93 -13.74 1.07
N THR A 155 -10.75 -13.32 2.04
CA THR A 155 -12.18 -13.10 1.83
C THR A 155 -12.48 -11.61 1.75
N TYR A 156 -13.57 -11.25 1.08
CA TYR A 156 -14.01 -9.85 1.02
C TYR A 156 -14.36 -9.30 2.42
N GLU A 157 -14.86 -10.16 3.32
CA GLU A 157 -15.10 -9.80 4.71
C GLU A 157 -13.82 -9.45 5.46
N GLU A 158 -12.75 -10.27 5.35
CA GLU A 158 -11.44 -9.98 5.95
C GLU A 158 -10.87 -8.64 5.45
N TYR A 159 -11.03 -8.36 4.16
CA TYR A 159 -10.61 -7.09 3.58
C TYR A 159 -11.37 -5.90 4.18
N THR A 160 -12.71 -5.95 4.18
CA THR A 160 -13.53 -4.86 4.71
C THR A 160 -13.38 -4.69 6.21
N ASP A 161 -13.17 -5.77 6.96
CA ASP A 161 -12.86 -5.73 8.39
C ASP A 161 -11.51 -5.05 8.66
N THR A 162 -10.52 -5.26 7.77
CA THR A 162 -9.24 -4.55 7.86
C THR A 162 -9.43 -3.04 7.69
N LEU A 163 -10.17 -2.61 6.66
CA LEU A 163 -10.50 -1.19 6.47
C LEU A 163 -11.26 -0.61 7.67
N ARG A 164 -12.25 -1.34 8.18
CA ARG A 164 -13.06 -0.92 9.34
C ARG A 164 -12.24 -0.77 10.62
N ALA A 165 -11.33 -1.70 10.87
CA ALA A 165 -10.46 -1.67 12.05
C ALA A 165 -9.57 -0.43 12.07
N VAL A 166 -9.09 0.02 10.91
CA VAL A 166 -8.20 1.17 10.77
C VAL A 166 -8.98 2.48 10.73
N LEU A 167 -9.93 2.60 9.80
CA LEU A 167 -10.61 3.85 9.47
C LEU A 167 -11.90 4.08 10.25
N GLY A 168 -12.41 3.05 10.94
CA GLY A 168 -13.71 3.09 11.62
C GLY A 168 -14.89 3.07 10.65
N GLU A 169 -16.10 3.05 11.20
CA GLU A 169 -17.34 2.97 10.40
C GLU A 169 -17.51 4.18 9.46
N GLU A 170 -17.12 5.36 9.90
CA GLU A 170 -17.21 6.57 9.10
C GLU A 170 -16.26 6.53 7.89
N GLY A 171 -15.00 6.11 8.10
CA GLY A 171 -14.04 5.95 7.02
C GLY A 171 -14.50 4.90 5.99
N VAL A 172 -15.03 3.76 6.44
CA VAL A 172 -15.60 2.75 5.54
C VAL A 172 -16.80 3.30 4.78
N ARG A 173 -17.65 4.10 5.41
CA ARG A 173 -18.79 4.75 4.73
C ARG A 173 -18.32 5.70 3.62
N VAL A 174 -17.23 6.44 3.85
CA VAL A 174 -16.63 7.34 2.83
C VAL A 174 -16.01 6.54 1.69
N LEU A 175 -15.26 5.48 1.99
CA LEU A 175 -14.66 4.60 0.97
C LEU A 175 -15.71 3.79 0.20
N ALA A 176 -16.87 3.52 0.81
CA ALA A 176 -17.98 2.77 0.25
C ALA A 176 -17.54 1.48 -0.50
N PRO A 177 -16.74 0.60 0.14
CA PRO A 177 -16.25 -0.60 -0.53
C PRO A 177 -17.41 -1.47 -0.98
N SER A 178 -17.35 -1.96 -2.21
CA SER A 178 -18.34 -2.90 -2.75
C SER A 178 -17.66 -4.03 -3.50
N LEU A 179 -18.20 -5.24 -3.35
CA LEU A 179 -17.69 -6.43 -4.02
C LEU A 179 -18.11 -6.43 -5.48
N ILE A 180 -17.15 -6.58 -6.39
CA ILE A 180 -17.40 -6.79 -7.82
C ILE A 180 -17.42 -8.29 -8.12
N ARG A 181 -16.42 -9.02 -7.60
CA ARG A 181 -16.27 -10.48 -7.77
C ARG A 181 -15.47 -11.10 -6.63
N GLU A 182 -15.89 -12.27 -6.19
CA GLU A 182 -15.16 -13.20 -5.31
C GLU A 182 -15.18 -14.59 -5.95
N LYS A 183 -14.06 -15.34 -5.87
CA LYS A 183 -13.99 -16.73 -6.40
C LYS A 183 -14.82 -17.67 -5.56
#